data_94b4f683b58b956da1bea45a3aa3b2d9
#
_entry.id   94b4f683b58b956da1bea45a3aa3b2d9
#
_cell.length_a   1.000
_cell.length_b   1.000
_cell.length_c   1.000
_cell.angle_alpha   90.00
_cell.angle_beta   90.00
_cell.angle_gamma   90.00
#
_symmetry.space_group_name_H-M   'P 1'
#
loop_
_entity.id
_entity.type
_entity.pdbx_description
1 polymer ?
#
loop_
_entity_poly.entity_id
_entity_poly.type
_entity_poly.pdbx_seq_one_letter_code
_entity_poly.pdbx_strand_id
1 'polypeptide(L)'
;MSNKDQQASLEAAFIKGRIGRRDFMRFMGAAGLLGAGVSALADNLDAIRANQAERGKALLDAYDYIVCGSGSAGCAIVNRLAADPDVKILLIEAGDWDTAPSIADPRQWFTNLGTPRDWAFVSERSAHVNNRAIPEHMGRVVGGGSSINATIWARPFKRNLDDWVAVTGDQDWGYEHALGIYRRMENWQGKPDAHYRGQGGPVWCQPAHDPAPIAPAMLQACAALGLPVLEDLNGAREERDIGFAMMNQIIKDGQRHSMAQAYLYPVLGQKNVTLLVNTHIDRLSLSGNEVTGVEITRDGKPLKVKVNREVILSTGAINTPKLLMLSGIGDQQELKRHGIKTVMHAPEVGKNFQDHILHGGCLWESTAPGDLRNSGAEASGFMQSSKQRQGAPDLNLVQIELPYASEVIAKSYSPPGNSWALCAGLVQPKSRGQIALRSNKSGDKPVVHANFLSHEDDVKALAVGIEMCRDIGNSVPMRAHVKREVAPAKKLVGKEMADFIRNGATTYFHESGTCRMGKDDRAVVDSKLRVNGIKRLRIADSSIMPQIVSVATMATCVLIGERMAEILKAEA
;
A
#
# COMPACT_ATOMS: atom_id res chain seq x y z
N MET A 1 1.19 41.03 -14.33
CA MET A 1 0.83 39.58 -14.33
C MET A 1 -0.40 39.42 -13.46
N SER A 2 -1.39 38.68 -13.91
CA SER A 2 -2.55 38.36 -13.06
C SER A 2 -2.14 37.42 -11.91
N ASN A 3 -2.93 37.36 -10.84
CA ASN A 3 -2.68 36.39 -9.75
C ASN A 3 -2.57 34.95 -10.28
N LYS A 4 -3.31 34.61 -11.34
CA LYS A 4 -3.24 33.29 -12.00
C LYS A 4 -1.89 33.06 -12.71
N ASP A 5 -1.33 34.09 -13.35
CA ASP A 5 -0.03 33.98 -14.01
C ASP A 5 1.13 33.85 -13.01
N GLN A 6 1.03 34.53 -11.86
CA GLN A 6 1.98 34.39 -10.75
C GLN A 6 1.92 33.01 -10.13
N GLN A 7 0.71 32.49 -9.89
CA GLN A 7 0.52 31.13 -9.38
C GLN A 7 1.12 30.10 -10.32
N ALA A 8 0.78 30.14 -11.60
CA ALA A 8 1.31 29.20 -12.60
C ALA A 8 2.85 29.27 -12.72
N SER A 9 3.45 30.45 -12.59
CA SER A 9 4.90 30.63 -12.60
C SER A 9 5.58 30.03 -11.36
N LEU A 10 4.99 30.19 -10.17
CA LEU A 10 5.49 29.61 -8.91
C LEU A 10 5.34 28.10 -8.89
N GLU A 11 4.19 27.58 -9.37
CA GLU A 11 3.95 26.14 -9.52
C GLU A 11 4.96 25.53 -10.48
N ALA A 12 5.22 26.17 -11.63
CA ALA A 12 6.23 25.70 -12.58
C ALA A 12 7.66 25.70 -12.02
N ALA A 13 8.02 26.72 -11.20
CA ALA A 13 9.32 26.79 -10.55
C ALA A 13 9.46 25.72 -9.45
N PHE A 14 8.40 25.46 -8.73
CA PHE A 14 8.33 24.42 -7.70
C PHE A 14 8.40 22.99 -8.31
N ILE A 15 7.60 22.70 -9.34
CA ILE A 15 7.60 21.43 -10.07
C ILE A 15 8.97 21.14 -10.69
N LYS A 16 9.67 22.18 -11.17
CA LYS A 16 11.04 22.06 -11.73
C LYS A 16 12.13 22.00 -10.64
N GLY A 17 11.77 21.94 -9.36
CA GLY A 17 12.72 21.89 -8.24
C GLY A 17 13.58 23.15 -8.08
N ARG A 18 13.18 24.28 -8.68
CA ARG A 18 13.91 25.55 -8.62
C ARG A 18 13.69 26.32 -7.32
N ILE A 19 12.58 26.04 -6.63
CA ILE A 19 12.25 26.55 -5.29
C ILE A 19 11.80 25.40 -4.40
N GLY A 20 12.17 25.46 -3.12
CA GLY A 20 11.74 24.48 -2.12
C GLY A 20 10.27 24.66 -1.73
N ARG A 21 9.66 23.63 -1.11
CA ARG A 21 8.27 23.69 -0.61
C ARG A 21 8.02 24.89 0.30
N ARG A 22 8.95 25.20 1.19
CA ARG A 22 8.85 26.33 2.10
C ARG A 22 8.78 27.68 1.37
N ASP A 23 9.67 27.87 0.39
CA ASP A 23 9.71 29.10 -0.39
C ASP A 23 8.49 29.21 -1.30
N PHE A 24 8.07 28.11 -1.93
CA PHE A 24 6.82 28.05 -2.68
C PHE A 24 5.63 28.47 -1.81
N MET A 25 5.49 27.87 -0.62
CA MET A 25 4.41 28.18 0.31
C MET A 25 4.47 29.62 0.83
N ARG A 26 5.67 30.16 1.10
CA ARG A 26 5.87 31.57 1.48
C ARG A 26 5.48 32.51 0.35
N PHE A 27 5.91 32.24 -0.88
CA PHE A 27 5.57 33.05 -2.04
C PHE A 27 4.07 33.01 -2.34
N MET A 28 3.42 31.84 -2.21
CA MET A 28 1.98 31.68 -2.37
C MET A 28 1.21 32.42 -1.26
N GLY A 29 1.70 32.37 -0.01
CA GLY A 29 1.15 33.11 1.12
C GLY A 29 1.30 34.62 0.99
N ALA A 30 2.48 35.10 0.57
CA ALA A 30 2.75 36.51 0.32
C ALA A 30 1.94 37.08 -0.86
N ALA A 31 1.60 36.24 -1.83
CA ALA A 31 0.72 36.58 -2.96
C ALA A 31 -0.78 36.51 -2.60
N GLY A 32 -1.15 36.17 -1.35
CA GLY A 32 -2.55 36.01 -0.93
C GLY A 32 -3.25 34.79 -1.55
N LEU A 33 -2.49 33.86 -2.13
CA LEU A 33 -2.99 32.70 -2.85
C LEU A 33 -3.17 31.46 -1.95
N LEU A 34 -2.70 31.54 -0.68
CA LEU A 34 -2.85 30.47 0.33
C LEU A 34 -3.39 31.08 1.64
N GLY A 35 -4.29 30.37 2.29
CA GLY A 35 -4.73 30.72 3.63
C GLY A 35 -3.61 30.57 4.67
N ALA A 36 -3.64 31.38 5.74
CA ALA A 36 -2.62 31.42 6.81
C ALA A 36 -2.28 30.03 7.43
N GLY A 37 -3.20 29.05 7.36
CA GLY A 37 -3.00 27.70 7.89
C GLY A 37 -1.95 26.87 7.18
N VAL A 38 -1.69 27.10 5.89
CA VAL A 38 -0.75 26.27 5.10
C VAL A 38 0.71 26.67 5.35
N SER A 39 0.98 27.95 5.59
CA SER A 39 2.33 28.41 5.97
C SER A 39 2.71 27.93 7.38
N ALA A 40 1.76 27.95 8.33
CA ALA A 40 1.97 27.43 9.68
C ALA A 40 2.26 25.91 9.71
N LEU A 41 1.63 25.15 8.83
CA LEU A 41 1.89 23.69 8.73
C LEU A 41 3.29 23.41 8.19
N ALA A 42 3.76 24.17 7.19
CA ALA A 42 5.09 24.02 6.64
C ALA A 42 6.19 24.39 7.64
N ASP A 43 6.01 25.49 8.37
CA ASP A 43 6.94 25.93 9.43
C ASP A 43 6.99 24.90 10.58
N ASN A 44 5.87 24.27 10.93
CA ASN A 44 5.81 23.21 11.94
C ASN A 44 6.57 21.96 11.47
N LEU A 45 6.45 21.54 10.22
CA LEU A 45 7.15 20.37 9.70
C LEU A 45 8.67 20.57 9.66
N ASP A 46 9.15 21.77 9.30
CA ASP A 46 10.58 22.07 9.33
C ASP A 46 11.12 22.05 10.76
N ALA A 47 10.36 22.55 11.74
CA ALA A 47 10.72 22.48 13.15
C ALA A 47 10.78 21.03 13.67
N ILE A 48 9.81 20.19 13.28
CA ILE A 48 9.80 18.75 13.58
C ILE A 48 11.04 18.08 12.99
N ARG A 49 11.37 18.32 11.73
CA ARG A 49 12.54 17.74 11.05
C ARG A 49 13.85 18.13 11.74
N ALA A 50 14.02 19.42 12.08
CA ALA A 50 15.17 19.90 12.81
C ALA A 50 15.29 19.23 14.20
N ASN A 51 14.19 19.12 14.92
CA ASN A 51 14.15 18.44 16.23
C ASN A 51 14.54 16.95 16.10
N GLN A 52 13.99 16.23 15.13
CA GLN A 52 14.32 14.83 14.93
C GLN A 52 15.77 14.61 14.44
N ALA A 53 16.32 15.55 13.67
CA ALA A 53 17.72 15.53 13.28
C ALA A 53 18.65 15.67 14.50
N GLU A 54 18.34 16.57 15.44
CA GLU A 54 19.11 16.72 16.70
C GLU A 54 19.03 15.46 17.57
N ARG A 55 17.83 14.88 17.76
CA ARG A 55 17.67 13.61 18.48
C ARG A 55 18.45 12.46 17.84
N GLY A 56 18.46 12.43 16.52
CA GLY A 56 19.23 11.45 15.77
C GLY A 56 20.74 11.54 15.95
N LYS A 57 21.28 12.70 16.41
CA LYS A 57 22.71 12.85 16.76
C LYS A 57 23.02 12.30 18.16
N ALA A 58 22.03 12.27 19.05
CA ALA A 58 22.18 11.86 20.45
C ALA A 58 21.18 10.73 20.77
N LEU A 59 21.43 9.55 20.19
CA LEU A 59 20.62 8.37 20.45
C LEU A 59 20.73 7.94 21.91
N LEU A 60 19.64 7.40 22.46
CA LEU A 60 19.65 6.75 23.76
C LEU A 60 20.42 5.42 23.67
N ASP A 61 20.98 4.96 24.79
CA ASP A 61 21.63 3.65 24.89
C ASP A 61 20.68 2.49 24.57
N ALA A 62 19.39 2.66 24.92
CA ALA A 62 18.33 1.72 24.63
C ALA A 62 16.97 2.41 24.51
N TYR A 63 16.07 1.80 23.75
CA TYR A 63 14.68 2.20 23.60
C TYR A 63 13.76 1.07 24.09
N ASP A 64 12.56 1.42 24.55
CA ASP A 64 11.58 0.40 24.94
C ASP A 64 11.07 -0.35 23.73
N TYR A 65 10.74 0.37 22.66
CA TYR A 65 10.36 -0.22 21.38
C TYR A 65 11.20 0.35 20.25
N ILE A 66 11.63 -0.56 19.34
CA ILE A 66 12.22 -0.18 18.06
C ILE A 66 11.26 -0.62 16.97
N VAL A 67 10.69 0.34 16.25
CA VAL A 67 9.81 0.10 15.10
C VAL A 67 10.63 0.23 13.82
N CYS A 68 10.69 -0.84 13.06
CA CYS A 68 11.46 -0.94 11.82
C CYS A 68 10.54 -0.67 10.62
N GLY A 69 10.64 0.51 10.01
CA GLY A 69 9.81 0.98 8.89
C GLY A 69 8.68 1.91 9.32
N SER A 70 8.62 3.09 8.69
CA SER A 70 7.58 4.10 8.89
C SER A 70 6.44 3.99 7.87
N GLY A 71 6.13 2.77 7.42
CA GLY A 71 4.99 2.50 6.54
C GLY A 71 3.64 2.67 7.26
N SER A 72 2.56 2.29 6.60
CA SER A 72 1.20 2.50 7.11
C SER A 72 0.97 1.92 8.51
N ALA A 73 1.44 0.70 8.78
CA ALA A 73 1.34 0.08 10.10
C ALA A 73 2.29 0.73 11.11
N GLY A 74 3.56 0.97 10.74
CA GLY A 74 4.55 1.57 11.63
C GLY A 74 4.15 2.95 12.13
N CYS A 75 3.56 3.80 11.28
CA CYS A 75 3.03 5.11 11.67
C CYS A 75 1.94 4.98 12.75
N ALA A 76 1.00 4.04 12.58
CA ALA A 76 -0.08 3.80 13.53
C ALA A 76 0.46 3.29 14.88
N ILE A 77 1.38 2.33 14.86
CA ILE A 77 2.02 1.77 16.07
C ILE A 77 2.70 2.88 16.87
N VAL A 78 3.55 3.67 16.23
CA VAL A 78 4.30 4.75 16.91
C VAL A 78 3.35 5.77 17.52
N ASN A 79 2.30 6.19 16.80
CA ASN A 79 1.30 7.11 17.34
C ASN A 79 0.65 6.58 18.61
N ARG A 80 0.23 5.32 18.58
CA ARG A 80 -0.50 4.71 19.69
C ARG A 80 0.38 4.44 20.91
N LEU A 81 1.65 4.07 20.70
CA LEU A 81 2.63 3.88 21.76
C LEU A 81 3.11 5.21 22.34
N ALA A 82 3.23 6.26 21.53
CA ALA A 82 3.66 7.58 21.96
C ALA A 82 2.70 8.27 22.96
N ALA A 83 1.47 7.77 23.06
CA ALA A 83 0.50 8.28 24.05
C ALA A 83 0.96 8.10 25.50
N ASP A 84 1.87 7.14 25.77
CA ASP A 84 2.55 6.99 27.04
C ASP A 84 3.91 7.71 26.98
N PRO A 85 4.09 8.83 27.70
CA PRO A 85 5.30 9.65 27.64
C PRO A 85 6.55 8.95 28.23
N ASP A 86 6.36 7.92 29.05
CA ASP A 86 7.46 7.17 29.69
C ASP A 86 8.03 6.10 28.75
N VAL A 87 7.28 5.69 27.73
CA VAL A 87 7.72 4.73 26.71
C VAL A 87 8.64 5.40 25.69
N LYS A 88 9.90 4.94 25.58
CA LYS A 88 10.89 5.44 24.62
C LYS A 88 10.82 4.67 23.31
N ILE A 89 10.56 5.37 22.20
CA ILE A 89 10.31 4.77 20.89
C ILE A 89 11.37 5.25 19.90
N LEU A 90 11.99 4.29 19.22
CA LEU A 90 12.81 4.55 18.04
C LEU A 90 12.07 4.04 16.79
N LEU A 91 11.83 4.92 15.85
CA LEU A 91 11.34 4.60 14.51
C LEU A 91 12.46 4.74 13.50
N ILE A 92 12.66 3.73 12.65
CA ILE A 92 13.75 3.72 11.65
C ILE A 92 13.15 3.60 10.26
N GLU A 93 13.52 4.53 9.36
CA GLU A 93 13.07 4.57 7.97
C GLU A 93 14.26 4.62 7.01
N ALA A 94 14.24 3.75 6.00
CA ALA A 94 15.29 3.67 4.99
C ALA A 94 15.26 4.83 3.99
N GLY A 95 14.07 5.41 3.78
CA GLY A 95 13.86 6.55 2.89
C GLY A 95 13.98 7.88 3.60
N ASP A 96 13.78 8.94 2.84
CA ASP A 96 13.76 10.32 3.32
C ASP A 96 12.34 10.75 3.69
N TRP A 97 12.17 12.00 4.11
CA TRP A 97 10.89 12.63 4.40
C TRP A 97 9.98 12.69 3.16
N ASP A 98 8.66 12.63 3.36
CA ASP A 98 7.63 12.67 2.31
C ASP A 98 7.33 14.10 1.80
N THR A 99 8.37 14.93 1.65
CA THR A 99 8.22 16.36 1.32
C THR A 99 8.25 16.68 -0.17
N ALA A 100 8.40 15.67 -1.04
CA ALA A 100 8.39 15.91 -2.47
C ALA A 100 7.00 16.37 -2.96
N PRO A 101 6.93 17.37 -3.87
CA PRO A 101 5.67 17.87 -4.42
C PRO A 101 4.79 16.77 -5.03
N SER A 102 5.42 15.82 -5.72
CA SER A 102 4.74 14.68 -6.34
C SER A 102 4.10 13.70 -5.33
N ILE A 103 4.47 13.78 -4.06
CA ILE A 103 3.80 13.07 -2.97
C ILE A 103 2.54 13.82 -2.54
N ALA A 104 2.64 15.14 -2.38
CA ALA A 104 1.54 15.97 -1.92
C ALA A 104 0.39 16.03 -2.94
N ASP A 105 0.70 16.13 -4.23
CA ASP A 105 -0.29 16.12 -5.30
C ASP A 105 -0.71 14.67 -5.64
N PRO A 106 -1.94 14.26 -5.31
CA PRO A 106 -2.40 12.90 -5.57
C PRO A 106 -2.43 12.53 -7.05
N ARG A 107 -2.51 13.51 -7.96
CA ARG A 107 -2.49 13.31 -9.42
C ARG A 107 -1.13 12.85 -9.93
N GLN A 108 -0.08 13.04 -9.13
CA GLN A 108 1.30 12.72 -9.49
C GLN A 108 1.84 11.43 -8.86
N TRP A 109 0.99 10.62 -8.23
CA TRP A 109 1.43 9.43 -7.50
C TRP A 109 2.35 8.51 -8.32
N PHE A 110 2.02 8.28 -9.59
CA PHE A 110 2.78 7.41 -10.49
C PHE A 110 4.18 7.93 -10.84
N THR A 111 4.42 9.24 -10.71
CA THR A 111 5.75 9.84 -10.97
C THR A 111 6.75 9.55 -9.84
N ASN A 112 6.30 9.01 -8.71
CA ASN A 112 7.17 8.58 -7.61
C ASN A 112 7.74 7.19 -7.85
N LEU A 113 7.13 6.37 -8.73
CA LEU A 113 7.56 5.02 -9.02
C LEU A 113 8.90 5.01 -9.76
N GLY A 114 9.80 4.10 -9.37
CA GLY A 114 11.16 4.02 -9.92
C GLY A 114 12.12 5.14 -9.47
N THR A 115 11.70 6.04 -8.59
CA THR A 115 12.54 7.11 -8.02
C THR A 115 13.21 6.66 -6.70
N PRO A 116 14.09 7.46 -6.07
CA PRO A 116 14.66 7.13 -4.74
C PRO A 116 13.62 6.94 -3.62
N ARG A 117 12.36 7.38 -3.82
CA ARG A 117 11.23 7.18 -2.90
C ARG A 117 10.56 5.81 -3.02
N ASP A 118 11.05 5.00 -3.92
CA ASP A 118 10.57 3.66 -4.21
C ASP A 118 11.71 2.65 -4.09
N TRP A 119 11.46 1.50 -3.49
CA TRP A 119 12.43 0.39 -3.48
C TRP A 119 12.71 -0.15 -4.88
N ALA A 120 11.77 0.03 -5.81
CA ALA A 120 11.85 -0.39 -7.20
C ALA A 120 12.33 -1.85 -7.32
N PHE A 121 11.67 -2.76 -6.59
CA PHE A 121 11.90 -4.19 -6.77
C PHE A 121 11.43 -4.64 -8.14
N VAL A 122 11.93 -5.78 -8.58
CA VAL A 122 11.52 -6.39 -9.86
C VAL A 122 11.47 -7.90 -9.62
N SER A 123 10.39 -8.53 -10.07
CA SER A 123 10.28 -9.99 -10.00
C SER A 123 11.24 -10.68 -10.95
N GLU A 124 11.58 -11.93 -10.64
CA GLU A 124 12.26 -12.80 -11.62
C GLU A 124 11.33 -13.07 -12.82
N ARG A 125 11.94 -13.33 -13.98
CA ARG A 125 11.19 -13.66 -15.20
C ARG A 125 10.40 -14.95 -15.01
N SER A 126 9.15 -14.97 -15.48
CA SER A 126 8.28 -16.13 -15.36
C SER A 126 7.60 -16.48 -16.69
N ALA A 127 7.61 -17.77 -17.06
CA ALA A 127 6.89 -18.26 -18.22
C ALA A 127 5.37 -18.04 -18.11
N HIS A 128 4.84 -17.97 -16.89
CA HIS A 128 3.42 -17.74 -16.63
C HIS A 128 2.92 -16.34 -17.03
N VAL A 129 3.83 -15.39 -17.21
CA VAL A 129 3.57 -14.03 -17.72
C VAL A 129 4.36 -13.74 -19.00
N ASN A 130 4.49 -14.73 -19.88
CA ASN A 130 5.19 -14.64 -21.16
C ASN A 130 6.65 -14.19 -21.00
N ASN A 131 7.36 -14.78 -20.03
CA ASN A 131 8.77 -14.54 -19.72
C ASN A 131 9.12 -13.07 -19.40
N ARG A 132 8.15 -12.33 -18.85
CA ARG A 132 8.38 -10.95 -18.36
C ARG A 132 8.87 -10.94 -16.92
N ALA A 133 9.65 -9.94 -16.56
CA ALA A 133 9.86 -9.47 -15.21
C ALA A 133 8.87 -8.34 -14.94
N ILE A 134 8.26 -8.32 -13.76
CA ILE A 134 7.25 -7.33 -13.39
C ILE A 134 7.83 -6.42 -12.31
N PRO A 135 7.76 -5.09 -12.46
CA PRO A 135 8.14 -4.16 -11.41
C PRO A 135 7.23 -4.33 -10.18
N GLU A 136 7.83 -4.41 -8.99
CA GLU A 136 7.16 -4.50 -7.69
C GLU A 136 7.51 -3.24 -6.90
N HIS A 137 6.61 -2.26 -6.90
CA HIS A 137 6.88 -0.93 -6.35
C HIS A 137 6.44 -0.83 -4.89
N MET A 138 7.36 -0.48 -4.01
CA MET A 138 7.09 -0.26 -2.58
C MET A 138 7.71 1.04 -2.10
N GLY A 139 6.96 1.81 -1.29
CA GLY A 139 7.44 3.09 -0.78
C GLY A 139 8.70 2.96 0.07
N ARG A 140 9.71 3.79 -0.25
CA ARG A 140 10.95 4.02 0.51
C ARG A 140 11.00 5.48 0.93
N VAL A 141 10.16 5.83 1.85
CA VAL A 141 9.91 7.20 2.28
C VAL A 141 9.10 7.19 3.57
N VAL A 142 9.18 8.23 4.39
CA VAL A 142 8.31 8.37 5.56
C VAL A 142 6.84 8.25 5.14
N GLY A 143 6.07 7.40 5.83
CA GLY A 143 4.71 7.00 5.44
C GLY A 143 4.65 5.79 4.51
N GLY A 144 5.80 5.32 4.00
CA GLY A 144 5.89 4.13 3.14
C GLY A 144 4.99 4.22 1.90
N GLY A 145 4.29 3.13 1.60
CA GLY A 145 3.34 3.06 0.48
C GLY A 145 2.24 4.12 0.52
N SER A 146 1.79 4.55 1.72
CA SER A 146 0.75 5.58 1.85
C SER A 146 1.17 6.94 1.29
N SER A 147 2.47 7.19 1.20
CA SER A 147 3.03 8.43 0.64
C SER A 147 3.18 8.43 -0.88
N ILE A 148 3.12 7.26 -1.55
CA ILE A 148 3.30 7.17 -3.00
C ILE A 148 2.17 6.43 -3.75
N ASN A 149 1.15 5.90 -3.06
CA ASN A 149 0.04 5.16 -3.66
C ASN A 149 -1.01 6.09 -4.31
N ALA A 150 -2.03 5.49 -4.94
CA ALA A 150 -3.15 6.21 -5.55
C ALA A 150 -4.22 6.70 -4.54
N THR A 151 -3.91 6.84 -3.25
CA THR A 151 -4.76 7.40 -2.18
C THR A 151 -6.05 6.64 -1.86
N ILE A 152 -6.24 5.45 -2.39
CA ILE A 152 -7.48 4.68 -2.20
C ILE A 152 -7.57 4.13 -0.78
N TRP A 153 -8.71 4.37 -0.14
CA TRP A 153 -9.07 3.82 1.18
C TRP A 153 -10.16 2.77 1.02
N ALA A 154 -9.77 1.50 1.12
CA ALA A 154 -10.68 0.37 0.96
C ALA A 154 -10.53 -0.61 2.13
N ARG A 155 -11.63 -0.85 2.86
CA ARG A 155 -11.66 -1.78 4.00
C ARG A 155 -11.99 -3.20 3.52
N PRO A 156 -11.44 -4.25 4.16
CA PRO A 156 -11.64 -5.64 3.76
C PRO A 156 -13.11 -6.06 3.87
N PHE A 157 -13.47 -7.07 3.11
CA PHE A 157 -14.74 -7.76 3.26
C PHE A 157 -14.79 -8.53 4.58
N LYS A 158 -15.98 -8.64 5.15
CA LYS A 158 -16.21 -9.47 6.32
C LYS A 158 -15.64 -10.88 6.16
N ARG A 159 -15.85 -11.51 5.01
CA ARG A 159 -15.33 -12.85 4.70
C ARG A 159 -13.81 -12.95 4.76
N ASN A 160 -13.06 -11.91 4.36
CA ASN A 160 -11.60 -11.91 4.48
C ASN A 160 -11.15 -12.02 5.94
N LEU A 161 -11.83 -11.32 6.84
CA LEU A 161 -11.52 -11.32 8.27
C LEU A 161 -12.03 -12.58 8.96
N ASP A 162 -13.18 -13.11 8.55
CA ASP A 162 -13.69 -14.41 9.02
C ASP A 162 -12.69 -15.54 8.67
N ASP A 163 -12.08 -15.50 7.47
CA ASP A 163 -11.01 -16.45 7.09
C ASP A 163 -9.77 -16.29 7.97
N TRP A 164 -9.41 -15.05 8.36
CA TRP A 164 -8.30 -14.82 9.30
C TRP A 164 -8.59 -15.38 10.69
N VAL A 165 -9.82 -15.25 11.18
CA VAL A 165 -10.26 -15.89 12.44
C VAL A 165 -10.13 -17.41 12.36
N ALA A 166 -10.54 -18.01 11.26
CA ALA A 166 -10.44 -19.48 11.08
C ALA A 166 -8.99 -19.98 11.14
N VAL A 167 -8.05 -19.21 10.54
CA VAL A 167 -6.62 -19.55 10.51
C VAL A 167 -5.93 -19.29 11.84
N THR A 168 -6.27 -18.20 12.53
CA THR A 168 -5.61 -17.80 13.79
C THR A 168 -6.27 -18.37 15.04
N GLY A 169 -7.58 -18.63 14.99
CA GLY A 169 -8.40 -18.97 16.15
C GLY A 169 -8.69 -17.77 17.08
N ASP A 170 -8.31 -16.54 16.69
CA ASP A 170 -8.44 -15.33 17.50
C ASP A 170 -9.56 -14.43 16.94
N GLN A 171 -10.64 -14.27 17.72
CA GLN A 171 -11.81 -13.48 17.33
C GLN A 171 -11.52 -11.98 17.17
N ASP A 172 -10.45 -11.48 17.78
CA ASP A 172 -10.04 -10.10 17.66
C ASP A 172 -9.51 -9.73 16.25
N TRP A 173 -9.30 -10.71 15.37
CA TRP A 173 -9.06 -10.50 13.94
C TRP A 173 -10.36 -10.51 13.12
N GLY A 174 -11.50 -10.73 13.76
CA GLY A 174 -12.80 -10.79 13.11
C GLY A 174 -13.38 -9.43 12.76
N TYR A 175 -14.41 -9.46 11.91
CA TYR A 175 -15.00 -8.27 11.31
C TYR A 175 -15.52 -7.25 12.33
N GLU A 176 -16.24 -7.69 13.36
CA GLU A 176 -16.84 -6.77 14.36
C GLU A 176 -15.78 -5.97 15.12
N HIS A 177 -14.68 -6.63 15.53
CA HIS A 177 -13.58 -5.94 16.19
C HIS A 177 -12.88 -4.97 15.22
N ALA A 178 -12.60 -5.43 14.01
CA ALA A 178 -11.98 -4.62 12.97
C ALA A 178 -12.85 -3.40 12.59
N LEU A 179 -14.18 -3.57 12.47
CA LEU A 179 -15.12 -2.47 12.22
C LEU A 179 -15.03 -1.42 13.34
N GLY A 180 -14.95 -1.86 14.60
CA GLY A 180 -14.72 -0.97 15.74
C GLY A 180 -13.42 -0.15 15.61
N ILE A 181 -12.33 -0.80 15.16
CA ILE A 181 -11.06 -0.11 14.91
C ILE A 181 -11.21 0.88 13.75
N TYR A 182 -11.80 0.48 12.62
CA TYR A 182 -12.01 1.36 11.47
C TYR A 182 -12.81 2.60 11.83
N ARG A 183 -13.86 2.46 12.62
CA ARG A 183 -14.65 3.60 13.11
C ARG A 183 -13.84 4.54 14.01
N ARG A 184 -12.92 4.04 14.81
CA ARG A 184 -12.04 4.88 15.66
C ARG A 184 -10.98 5.63 14.86
N MET A 185 -10.50 5.06 13.75
CA MET A 185 -9.42 5.67 12.99
C MET A 185 -9.89 6.58 11.86
N GLU A 186 -11.14 6.47 11.40
CA GLU A 186 -11.66 7.30 10.32
C GLU A 186 -12.17 8.66 10.78
N ASN A 187 -11.94 9.66 9.95
CA ASN A 187 -12.64 10.94 9.94
C ASN A 187 -13.38 11.05 8.59
N TRP A 188 -14.53 10.37 8.51
CA TRP A 188 -15.33 10.26 7.30
C TRP A 188 -16.02 11.57 6.93
N GLN A 189 -15.90 12.00 5.68
CA GLN A 189 -16.44 13.24 5.13
C GLN A 189 -17.63 13.05 4.17
N GLY A 190 -18.04 11.82 3.96
CA GLY A 190 -19.23 11.51 3.15
C GLY A 190 -20.51 11.50 3.99
N LYS A 191 -21.59 10.90 3.44
CA LYS A 191 -22.86 10.74 4.14
C LYS A 191 -22.63 9.98 5.45
N PRO A 192 -23.10 10.51 6.60
CA PRO A 192 -22.93 9.85 7.88
C PRO A 192 -23.57 8.46 7.91
N ASP A 193 -22.86 7.49 8.46
CA ASP A 193 -23.34 6.14 8.72
C ASP A 193 -22.74 5.66 10.05
N ALA A 194 -23.50 5.73 11.12
CA ALA A 194 -23.01 5.42 12.46
C ALA A 194 -22.67 3.93 12.65
N HIS A 195 -23.20 3.04 11.80
CA HIS A 195 -22.87 1.62 11.87
C HIS A 195 -21.51 1.32 11.25
N TYR A 196 -21.26 1.85 10.07
CA TYR A 196 -20.05 1.52 9.31
C TYR A 196 -18.93 2.57 9.42
N ARG A 197 -19.25 3.85 9.62
CA ARG A 197 -18.29 4.95 9.47
C ARG A 197 -18.01 5.66 10.79
N GLY A 198 -16.78 6.19 10.92
CA GLY A 198 -16.36 6.98 12.08
C GLY A 198 -16.08 8.43 11.74
N GLN A 199 -16.06 9.29 12.76
CA GLN A 199 -15.72 10.70 12.68
C GLN A 199 -14.71 11.06 13.76
N GLY A 200 -13.84 12.04 13.48
CA GLY A 200 -12.86 12.55 14.44
C GLY A 200 -11.61 11.68 14.59
N GLY A 201 -11.49 10.55 13.88
CA GLY A 201 -10.26 9.76 13.83
C GLY A 201 -9.13 10.45 13.05
N PRO A 202 -7.91 9.92 13.12
CA PRO A 202 -6.74 10.53 12.47
C PRO A 202 -6.78 10.44 10.94
N VAL A 203 -7.46 9.46 10.35
CA VAL A 203 -7.46 9.21 8.91
C VAL A 203 -8.59 10.00 8.25
N TRP A 204 -8.25 11.09 7.57
CA TRP A 204 -9.21 11.79 6.70
C TRP A 204 -9.57 10.89 5.53
N CYS A 205 -10.86 10.66 5.34
CA CYS A 205 -11.38 9.80 4.29
C CYS A 205 -12.65 10.42 3.69
N GLN A 206 -12.72 10.51 2.36
CA GLN A 206 -13.84 11.11 1.65
C GLN A 206 -14.16 10.33 0.36
N PRO A 207 -15.39 10.42 -0.17
CA PRO A 207 -15.66 10.00 -1.54
C PRO A 207 -14.83 10.83 -2.52
N ALA A 208 -14.53 10.30 -3.71
CA ALA A 208 -13.87 11.07 -4.76
C ALA A 208 -14.64 12.36 -5.02
N HIS A 209 -13.97 13.50 -4.81
CA HIS A 209 -14.58 14.84 -4.90
C HIS A 209 -14.46 15.37 -6.33
N ASP A 210 -15.54 15.95 -6.88
CA ASP A 210 -15.60 16.46 -8.24
C ASP A 210 -14.97 15.51 -9.27
N PRO A 211 -15.48 14.25 -9.37
CA PRO A 211 -14.83 13.21 -10.16
C PRO A 211 -14.89 13.53 -11.66
N ALA A 212 -13.95 12.96 -12.42
CA ALA A 212 -13.98 13.02 -13.87
C ALA A 212 -15.29 12.40 -14.40
N PRO A 213 -15.91 12.97 -15.45
CA PRO A 213 -17.22 12.53 -15.95
C PRO A 213 -17.31 11.04 -16.31
N ILE A 214 -16.18 10.41 -16.60
CA ILE A 214 -16.08 8.99 -16.93
C ILE A 214 -16.35 8.08 -15.72
N ALA A 215 -16.06 8.53 -14.49
CA ALA A 215 -16.27 7.72 -13.29
C ALA A 215 -17.76 7.53 -12.97
N PRO A 216 -18.61 8.58 -12.88
CA PRO A 216 -20.05 8.38 -12.76
C PRO A 216 -20.67 7.70 -13.99
N ALA A 217 -20.14 7.89 -15.20
CA ALA A 217 -20.60 7.17 -16.39
C ALA A 217 -20.34 5.66 -16.28
N MET A 218 -19.21 5.24 -15.72
CA MET A 218 -18.96 3.82 -15.42
C MET A 218 -20.01 3.25 -14.47
N LEU A 219 -20.40 3.96 -13.43
CA LEU A 219 -21.44 3.49 -12.50
C LEU A 219 -22.81 3.41 -13.16
N GLN A 220 -23.16 4.36 -14.05
CA GLN A 220 -24.36 4.27 -14.86
C GLN A 220 -24.31 3.06 -15.81
N ALA A 221 -23.15 2.77 -16.38
CA ALA A 221 -22.95 1.58 -17.22
C ALA A 221 -23.14 0.29 -16.41
N CYS A 222 -22.60 0.23 -15.21
CA CYS A 222 -22.80 -0.90 -14.30
C CYS A 222 -24.28 -1.10 -13.99
N ALA A 223 -25.01 -0.03 -13.64
CA ALA A 223 -26.45 -0.10 -13.40
C ALA A 223 -27.24 -0.57 -14.63
N ALA A 224 -26.91 -0.08 -15.83
CA ALA A 224 -27.53 -0.49 -17.08
C ALA A 224 -27.29 -1.97 -17.42
N LEU A 225 -26.21 -2.55 -16.94
CA LEU A 225 -25.87 -3.98 -17.04
C LEU A 225 -26.48 -4.82 -15.90
N GLY A 226 -27.27 -4.21 -15.00
CA GLY A 226 -27.88 -4.89 -13.85
C GLY A 226 -26.90 -5.18 -12.70
N LEU A 227 -25.74 -4.54 -12.68
CA LEU A 227 -24.77 -4.66 -11.58
C LEU A 227 -25.15 -3.72 -10.44
N PRO A 228 -25.05 -4.14 -9.16
CA PRO A 228 -25.39 -3.30 -8.01
C PRO A 228 -24.47 -2.08 -7.90
N VAL A 229 -25.05 -0.89 -7.89
CA VAL A 229 -24.36 0.38 -7.59
C VAL A 229 -24.74 0.80 -6.16
N LEU A 230 -23.74 1.08 -5.35
CA LEU A 230 -23.86 1.39 -3.93
C LEU A 230 -23.49 2.87 -3.68
N GLU A 231 -23.97 3.42 -2.57
CA GLU A 231 -23.63 4.79 -2.15
C GLU A 231 -22.20 4.90 -1.65
N ASP A 232 -21.67 3.84 -1.05
CA ASP A 232 -20.34 3.83 -0.41
C ASP A 232 -19.59 2.53 -0.72
N LEU A 233 -18.29 2.66 -1.01
CA LEU A 233 -17.42 1.49 -1.24
C LEU A 233 -17.00 0.80 0.07
N ASN A 234 -17.09 1.47 1.23
CA ASN A 234 -16.74 0.95 2.56
C ASN A 234 -17.93 1.04 3.53
N GLY A 235 -19.04 0.55 3.18
CA GLY A 235 -20.21 0.47 4.04
C GLY A 235 -20.79 -0.94 3.99
N ALA A 236 -22.08 -1.04 3.77
CA ALA A 236 -22.75 -2.32 3.59
C ALA A 236 -22.15 -3.22 2.50
N ARG A 237 -21.30 -2.69 1.61
CA ARG A 237 -20.54 -3.45 0.62
C ARG A 237 -19.65 -4.52 1.27
N GLU A 238 -19.10 -4.27 2.44
CA GLU A 238 -18.19 -5.19 3.12
C GLU A 238 -18.83 -6.55 3.46
N GLU A 239 -20.15 -6.58 3.53
CA GLU A 239 -20.95 -7.77 3.81
C GLU A 239 -21.58 -8.39 2.55
N ARG A 240 -21.29 -7.85 1.35
CA ARG A 240 -21.86 -8.28 0.08
C ARG A 240 -20.81 -8.91 -0.82
N ASP A 241 -21.25 -9.72 -1.78
CA ASP A 241 -20.38 -10.41 -2.74
C ASP A 241 -20.13 -9.58 -4.01
N ILE A 242 -20.88 -8.51 -4.23
CA ILE A 242 -20.78 -7.63 -5.41
C ILE A 242 -21.21 -6.21 -5.06
N GLY A 243 -20.55 -5.22 -5.66
CA GLY A 243 -20.95 -3.83 -5.54
C GLY A 243 -19.96 -2.88 -6.20
N PHE A 244 -20.51 -1.86 -6.86
CA PHE A 244 -19.77 -0.79 -7.55
C PHE A 244 -20.11 0.55 -6.90
N ALA A 245 -19.12 1.40 -6.70
CA ALA A 245 -19.32 2.73 -6.11
C ALA A 245 -18.19 3.69 -6.49
N MET A 246 -18.35 4.96 -6.13
CA MET A 246 -17.24 5.90 -6.11
C MET A 246 -16.22 5.47 -5.04
N MET A 247 -14.94 5.61 -5.36
CA MET A 247 -13.86 5.27 -4.43
C MET A 247 -13.81 6.22 -3.25
N ASN A 248 -13.39 5.71 -2.11
CA ASN A 248 -13.02 6.54 -0.97
C ASN A 248 -11.51 6.83 -1.03
N GLN A 249 -11.13 8.05 -0.70
CA GLN A 249 -9.77 8.55 -0.87
C GLN A 249 -9.28 9.28 0.36
N ILE A 250 -7.98 9.18 0.65
CA ILE A 250 -7.28 9.93 1.69
C ILE A 250 -6.71 11.22 1.09
N ILE A 251 -7.61 12.06 0.56
CA ILE A 251 -7.28 13.38 0.00
C ILE A 251 -7.95 14.43 0.89
N LYS A 252 -7.18 15.34 1.44
CA LYS A 252 -7.63 16.45 2.28
C LYS A 252 -7.18 17.76 1.65
N ASP A 253 -8.10 18.68 1.43
CA ASP A 253 -7.82 20.00 0.83
C ASP A 253 -7.02 19.89 -0.50
N GLY A 254 -7.38 18.89 -1.35
CA GLY A 254 -6.72 18.63 -2.62
C GLY A 254 -5.34 17.98 -2.52
N GLN A 255 -4.86 17.65 -1.32
CA GLN A 255 -3.56 17.02 -1.08
C GLN A 255 -3.71 15.63 -0.46
N ARG A 256 -2.74 14.76 -0.74
CA ARG A 256 -2.62 13.45 -0.08
C ARG A 256 -2.56 13.62 1.44
N HIS A 257 -3.36 12.86 2.16
CA HIS A 257 -3.30 12.72 3.61
C HIS A 257 -2.69 11.36 3.96
N SER A 258 -1.35 11.24 3.85
CA SER A 258 -0.63 9.98 4.10
C SER A 258 -0.74 9.54 5.56
N MET A 259 -0.36 8.28 5.84
CA MET A 259 -0.32 7.80 7.23
C MET A 259 0.76 8.50 8.06
N ALA A 260 1.78 9.09 7.42
CA ALA A 260 2.71 10.00 8.10
C ALA A 260 1.99 11.24 8.61
N GLN A 261 1.13 11.86 7.80
CA GLN A 261 0.35 13.04 8.19
C GLN A 261 -0.74 12.68 9.22
N ALA A 262 -1.41 11.55 9.02
CA ALA A 262 -2.49 11.11 9.89
C ALA A 262 -2.03 10.72 11.30
N TYR A 263 -0.93 10.00 11.40
CA TYR A 263 -0.49 9.37 12.64
C TYR A 263 0.86 9.87 13.14
N LEU A 264 1.87 10.00 12.27
CA LEU A 264 3.24 10.17 12.73
C LEU A 264 3.57 11.63 13.08
N TYR A 265 3.28 12.59 12.21
CA TYR A 265 3.59 13.99 12.44
C TYR A 265 2.98 14.56 13.73
N PRO A 266 1.76 14.20 14.13
CA PRO A 266 1.19 14.68 15.40
C PRO A 266 2.00 14.31 16.66
N VAL A 267 2.82 13.27 16.60
CA VAL A 267 3.59 12.77 17.76
C VAL A 267 5.10 13.00 17.67
N LEU A 268 5.63 13.41 16.51
CA LEU A 268 7.07 13.63 16.34
C LEU A 268 7.63 14.81 17.14
N GLY A 269 6.77 15.71 17.64
CA GLY A 269 7.17 16.75 18.59
C GLY A 269 7.42 16.24 20.01
N GLN A 270 6.90 15.06 20.37
CA GLN A 270 6.99 14.49 21.71
C GLN A 270 8.42 14.03 22.02
N LYS A 271 8.83 14.15 23.30
CA LYS A 271 10.20 13.84 23.74
C LYS A 271 10.54 12.36 23.69
N ASN A 272 9.56 11.49 23.74
CA ASN A 272 9.69 10.03 23.80
C ASN A 272 9.76 9.36 22.42
N VAL A 273 9.63 10.11 21.30
CA VAL A 273 9.68 9.57 19.94
C VAL A 273 10.92 10.09 19.21
N THR A 274 11.75 9.18 18.70
CA THR A 274 12.90 9.47 17.83
C THR A 274 12.67 8.81 16.47
N LEU A 275 12.76 9.56 15.38
CA LEU A 275 12.72 9.08 14.00
C LEU A 275 14.11 9.22 13.36
N LEU A 276 14.62 8.12 12.83
CA LEU A 276 15.80 8.10 11.96
C LEU A 276 15.35 7.88 10.51
N VAL A 277 15.52 8.88 9.66
CA VAL A 277 15.37 8.76 8.21
C VAL A 277 16.71 8.42 7.55
N ASN A 278 16.68 8.00 6.28
CA ASN A 278 17.87 7.61 5.52
C ASN A 278 18.75 6.60 6.26
N THR A 279 18.10 5.69 7.03
CA THR A 279 18.78 4.74 7.90
C THR A 279 18.40 3.32 7.52
N HIS A 280 19.37 2.53 7.07
CA HIS A 280 19.16 1.15 6.68
C HIS A 280 19.26 0.21 7.89
N ILE A 281 18.34 -0.73 8.01
CA ILE A 281 18.38 -1.79 9.02
C ILE A 281 19.08 -2.99 8.38
N ASP A 282 20.22 -3.38 8.93
CA ASP A 282 21.04 -4.44 8.36
C ASP A 282 20.66 -5.81 8.90
N ARG A 283 20.49 -5.92 10.22
CA ARG A 283 20.17 -7.18 10.93
C ARG A 283 19.54 -6.90 12.28
N LEU A 284 18.91 -7.92 12.83
CA LEU A 284 18.57 -7.99 14.24
C LEU A 284 19.82 -8.38 15.05
N SER A 285 20.01 -7.78 16.21
CA SER A 285 20.99 -8.24 17.21
C SER A 285 20.31 -9.29 18.08
N LEU A 286 20.92 -10.49 18.18
CA LEU A 286 20.35 -11.62 18.91
C LEU A 286 21.33 -12.17 19.94
N SER A 287 20.79 -12.63 21.08
CA SER A 287 21.46 -13.44 22.09
C SER A 287 20.68 -14.75 22.25
N GLY A 288 21.19 -15.85 21.69
CA GLY A 288 20.40 -17.06 21.53
C GLY A 288 19.18 -16.81 20.64
N ASN A 289 17.98 -17.05 21.17
CA ASN A 289 16.70 -16.79 20.49
C ASN A 289 16.00 -15.50 20.96
N GLU A 290 16.73 -14.61 21.63
CA GLU A 290 16.17 -13.34 22.10
C GLU A 290 16.75 -12.16 21.33
N VAL A 291 15.89 -11.27 20.81
CA VAL A 291 16.30 -10.02 20.15
C VAL A 291 16.71 -9.02 21.22
N THR A 292 17.91 -8.46 21.09
CA THR A 292 18.51 -7.48 22.01
C THR A 292 18.57 -6.07 21.40
N GLY A 293 18.28 -5.94 20.11
CA GLY A 293 18.29 -4.67 19.39
C GLY A 293 18.40 -4.86 17.88
N VAL A 294 18.88 -3.82 17.20
CA VAL A 294 19.07 -3.80 15.74
C VAL A 294 20.47 -3.29 15.38
N GLU A 295 21.00 -3.80 14.28
CA GLU A 295 22.19 -3.28 13.60
C GLU A 295 21.72 -2.43 12.41
N ILE A 296 22.20 -1.21 12.33
CA ILE A 296 21.80 -0.23 11.32
C ILE A 296 23.01 0.38 10.64
N THR A 297 22.82 0.84 9.39
CA THR A 297 23.79 1.70 8.70
C THR A 297 23.19 3.07 8.47
N ARG A 298 23.85 4.11 8.99
CA ARG A 298 23.46 5.51 8.83
C ARG A 298 24.69 6.32 8.43
N ASP A 299 24.54 7.14 7.37
CA ASP A 299 25.64 7.94 6.81
C ASP A 299 26.90 7.10 6.53
N GLY A 300 26.70 5.84 6.06
CA GLY A 300 27.76 4.87 5.78
C GLY A 300 28.43 4.27 7.02
N LYS A 301 27.95 4.57 8.24
CA LYS A 301 28.52 4.07 9.49
C LYS A 301 27.61 3.03 10.14
N PRO A 302 28.15 1.87 10.54
CA PRO A 302 27.41 0.86 11.28
C PRO A 302 27.19 1.31 12.73
N LEU A 303 25.98 1.11 13.22
CA LEU A 303 25.59 1.38 14.61
C LEU A 303 24.76 0.21 15.15
N LYS A 304 24.80 0.00 16.48
CA LYS A 304 23.92 -0.94 17.18
C LYS A 304 23.06 -0.17 18.17
N VAL A 305 21.77 -0.44 18.14
CA VAL A 305 20.81 0.16 19.08
C VAL A 305 20.15 -0.95 19.87
N LYS A 306 20.15 -0.84 21.21
CA LYS A 306 19.55 -1.84 22.11
C LYS A 306 18.06 -1.59 22.28
N VAL A 307 17.32 -2.66 22.55
CA VAL A 307 15.90 -2.63 22.89
C VAL A 307 15.68 -3.13 24.31
N ASN A 308 14.83 -2.47 25.08
CA ASN A 308 14.44 -2.88 26.44
C ASN A 308 13.27 -3.86 26.43
N ARG A 309 12.25 -3.63 25.57
CA ARG A 309 11.04 -4.46 25.47
C ARG A 309 11.05 -5.26 24.18
N GLU A 310 10.65 -4.67 23.03
CA GLU A 310 10.50 -5.41 21.78
C GLU A 310 10.96 -4.64 20.55
N VAL A 311 11.38 -5.39 19.52
CA VAL A 311 11.55 -4.91 18.14
C VAL A 311 10.29 -5.31 17.35
N ILE A 312 9.74 -4.35 16.59
CA ILE A 312 8.56 -4.55 15.75
C ILE A 312 8.94 -4.31 14.29
N LEU A 313 8.86 -5.35 13.46
CA LEU A 313 9.11 -5.25 12.03
C LEU A 313 7.87 -4.75 11.31
N SER A 314 8.00 -3.64 10.57
CA SER A 314 7.00 -3.03 9.72
C SER A 314 7.60 -2.62 8.37
N THR A 315 8.53 -3.46 7.84
CA THR A 315 9.32 -3.16 6.65
C THR A 315 8.66 -3.65 5.35
N GLY A 316 7.45 -4.17 5.43
CA GLY A 316 6.64 -4.64 4.31
C GLY A 316 7.00 -6.05 3.85
N ALA A 317 6.12 -6.62 3.00
CA ALA A 317 6.15 -8.04 2.65
C ALA A 317 7.42 -8.52 1.92
N ILE A 318 8.21 -7.63 1.35
CA ILE A 318 9.46 -7.98 0.66
C ILE A 318 10.67 -7.86 1.60
N ASN A 319 10.76 -6.79 2.40
CA ASN A 319 11.92 -6.56 3.25
C ASN A 319 11.84 -7.26 4.61
N THR A 320 10.65 -7.50 5.15
CA THR A 320 10.49 -8.20 6.45
C THR A 320 11.07 -9.62 6.42
N PRO A 321 10.72 -10.50 5.46
CA PRO A 321 11.35 -11.81 5.38
C PRO A 321 12.85 -11.73 5.06
N LYS A 322 13.28 -10.78 4.23
CA LYS A 322 14.71 -10.54 3.96
C LYS A 322 15.46 -10.24 5.26
N LEU A 323 14.96 -9.34 6.10
CA LEU A 323 15.59 -8.96 7.37
C LEU A 323 15.65 -10.13 8.34
N LEU A 324 14.60 -10.95 8.42
CA LEU A 324 14.60 -12.19 9.22
C LEU A 324 15.70 -13.14 8.73
N MET A 325 15.76 -13.44 7.43
CA MET A 325 16.75 -14.33 6.84
C MET A 325 18.18 -13.82 7.06
N LEU A 326 18.45 -12.53 6.85
CA LEU A 326 19.76 -11.93 7.12
C LEU A 326 20.16 -12.02 8.61
N SER A 327 19.18 -12.13 9.49
CA SER A 327 19.38 -12.29 10.95
C SER A 327 19.46 -13.76 11.38
N GLY A 328 19.47 -14.72 10.44
CA GLY A 328 19.58 -16.14 10.72
C GLY A 328 18.25 -16.83 11.05
N ILE A 329 17.11 -16.18 10.76
CA ILE A 329 15.75 -16.72 10.96
C ILE A 329 15.15 -17.04 9.59
N GLY A 330 15.06 -18.32 9.22
CA GLY A 330 14.59 -18.72 7.89
C GLY A 330 14.86 -20.18 7.59
N ASP A 331 14.71 -20.56 6.32
CA ASP A 331 15.04 -21.91 5.87
C ASP A 331 16.56 -22.18 6.02
N GLN A 332 16.92 -23.22 6.75
CA GLN A 332 18.31 -23.55 7.06
C GLN A 332 19.17 -23.77 5.80
N GLN A 333 18.60 -24.36 4.75
CA GLN A 333 19.35 -24.61 3.52
C GLN A 333 19.59 -23.30 2.75
N GLU A 334 18.60 -22.41 2.72
CA GLU A 334 18.71 -21.08 2.13
C GLU A 334 19.78 -20.25 2.86
N LEU A 335 19.71 -20.20 4.18
CA LEU A 335 20.70 -19.49 5.00
C LEU A 335 22.12 -20.02 4.79
N LYS A 336 22.29 -21.35 4.76
CA LYS A 336 23.58 -22.00 4.51
C LYS A 336 24.16 -21.64 3.14
N ARG A 337 23.33 -21.55 2.08
CA ARG A 337 23.80 -21.15 0.74
C ARG A 337 24.43 -19.77 0.73
N HIS A 338 23.99 -18.89 1.61
CA HIS A 338 24.51 -17.53 1.75
C HIS A 338 25.53 -17.34 2.87
N GLY A 339 25.99 -18.44 3.51
CA GLY A 339 26.96 -18.37 4.61
C GLY A 339 26.41 -17.74 5.89
N ILE A 340 25.09 -17.72 6.08
CA ILE A 340 24.42 -17.16 7.25
C ILE A 340 24.22 -18.29 8.29
N LYS A 341 24.69 -18.03 9.53
CA LYS A 341 24.46 -18.95 10.63
C LYS A 341 22.97 -19.00 10.99
N THR A 342 22.39 -20.20 10.99
CA THR A 342 21.01 -20.38 11.42
C THR A 342 20.88 -20.16 12.92
N VAL A 343 20.04 -19.21 13.30
CA VAL A 343 19.59 -18.99 14.68
C VAL A 343 18.32 -19.83 14.90
N MET A 344 17.41 -19.80 13.94
CA MET A 344 16.17 -20.54 13.98
C MET A 344 15.77 -21.03 12.59
N HIS A 345 15.46 -22.32 12.48
CA HIS A 345 14.88 -22.89 11.26
C HIS A 345 13.40 -22.51 11.16
N ALA A 346 13.07 -21.62 10.24
CA ALA A 346 11.73 -21.12 9.96
C ALA A 346 11.45 -21.15 8.44
N PRO A 347 11.14 -22.33 7.87
CA PRO A 347 11.14 -22.53 6.41
C PRO A 347 10.05 -21.74 5.68
N GLU A 348 9.02 -21.25 6.39
CA GLU A 348 7.94 -20.47 5.80
C GLU A 348 8.28 -18.97 5.70
N VAL A 349 9.37 -18.50 6.27
CA VAL A 349 9.85 -17.12 6.09
C VAL A 349 10.16 -16.88 4.61
N GLY A 350 9.49 -15.89 4.03
CA GLY A 350 9.58 -15.56 2.61
C GLY A 350 8.66 -16.39 1.70
N LYS A 351 7.98 -17.42 2.20
CA LYS A 351 7.01 -18.20 1.42
C LYS A 351 5.64 -17.51 1.39
N ASN A 352 4.69 -18.09 0.63
CA ASN A 352 3.32 -17.58 0.54
C ASN A 352 3.21 -16.12 0.03
N PHE A 353 4.20 -15.63 -0.72
CA PHE A 353 4.09 -14.32 -1.36
C PHE A 353 2.82 -14.25 -2.20
N GLN A 354 2.04 -13.21 -1.98
CA GLN A 354 0.81 -12.89 -2.68
C GLN A 354 0.83 -11.43 -3.09
N ASP A 355 0.26 -11.15 -4.23
CA ASP A 355 -0.07 -9.80 -4.66
C ASP A 355 -1.32 -9.86 -5.54
N HIS A 356 -2.10 -8.82 -5.56
CA HIS A 356 -3.16 -8.67 -6.53
C HIS A 356 -2.56 -8.51 -7.94
N ILE A 357 -3.19 -9.12 -8.92
CA ILE A 357 -2.74 -9.03 -10.31
C ILE A 357 -3.66 -8.08 -11.06
N LEU A 358 -3.16 -6.90 -11.41
CA LEU A 358 -3.89 -5.94 -12.21
C LEU A 358 -3.62 -6.19 -13.70
N HIS A 359 -4.68 -6.30 -14.49
CA HIS A 359 -4.55 -6.36 -15.93
C HIS A 359 -4.57 -4.94 -16.52
N GLY A 360 -3.43 -4.44 -16.92
CA GLY A 360 -3.32 -3.19 -17.68
C GLY A 360 -3.45 -3.47 -19.17
N GLY A 361 -4.60 -3.12 -19.77
CA GLY A 361 -4.77 -3.41 -21.19
C GLY A 361 -6.17 -3.24 -21.79
N CYS A 362 -7.23 -3.06 -21.02
CA CYS A 362 -8.51 -2.66 -21.59
C CYS A 362 -8.56 -1.14 -21.70
N LEU A 363 -8.48 -0.63 -22.93
CA LEU A 363 -8.21 0.78 -23.21
C LEU A 363 -9.22 1.37 -24.20
N TRP A 364 -9.63 2.60 -23.93
CA TRP A 364 -10.50 3.40 -24.82
C TRP A 364 -9.89 4.78 -25.04
N GLU A 365 -9.96 5.25 -26.28
CA GLU A 365 -9.66 6.65 -26.63
C GLU A 365 -10.84 7.54 -26.21
N SER A 366 -10.57 8.59 -25.42
CA SER A 366 -11.58 9.54 -24.99
C SER A 366 -12.04 10.44 -26.14
N THR A 367 -13.32 10.85 -26.13
CA THR A 367 -13.86 11.86 -27.04
C THR A 367 -13.29 13.25 -26.80
N ALA A 368 -12.90 13.56 -25.57
CA ALA A 368 -12.26 14.82 -25.18
C ALA A 368 -11.15 14.56 -24.18
N PRO A 369 -9.99 15.22 -24.32
CA PRO A 369 -8.98 15.20 -23.27
C PRO A 369 -9.55 15.86 -22.02
N GLY A 370 -9.24 15.28 -20.85
CA GLY A 370 -9.57 15.84 -19.53
C GLY A 370 -8.31 15.97 -18.69
N ASP A 371 -8.32 16.90 -17.74
CA ASP A 371 -7.31 16.95 -16.71
C ASP A 371 -7.52 15.80 -15.71
N LEU A 372 -6.42 15.19 -15.27
CA LEU A 372 -6.46 14.15 -14.25
C LEU A 372 -7.02 14.71 -12.95
N ARG A 373 -8.03 14.07 -12.39
CA ARG A 373 -8.67 14.48 -11.13
C ARG A 373 -8.32 13.53 -10.01
N ASN A 374 -8.31 14.05 -8.79
CA ASN A 374 -7.98 13.27 -7.59
C ASN A 374 -6.68 12.45 -7.79
N SER A 375 -6.76 11.12 -7.80
CA SER A 375 -5.63 10.25 -8.13
C SER A 375 -5.75 9.60 -9.52
N GLY A 376 -6.76 9.97 -10.29
CA GLY A 376 -7.06 9.37 -11.59
C GLY A 376 -7.67 7.98 -11.51
N ALA A 377 -8.11 7.56 -10.33
CA ALA A 377 -8.85 6.33 -10.09
C ALA A 377 -10.01 6.65 -9.13
N GLU A 378 -11.24 6.70 -9.63
CA GLU A 378 -12.35 7.33 -8.91
C GLU A 378 -13.59 6.45 -8.79
N ALA A 379 -13.77 5.47 -9.67
CA ALA A 379 -14.83 4.48 -9.59
C ALA A 379 -14.28 3.07 -9.63
N SER A 380 -14.87 2.20 -8.84
CA SER A 380 -14.46 0.80 -8.76
C SER A 380 -15.62 -0.09 -8.35
N GLY A 381 -15.45 -1.40 -8.57
CA GLY A 381 -16.38 -2.39 -8.05
C GLY A 381 -15.73 -3.73 -7.85
N PHE A 382 -16.38 -4.53 -7.03
CA PHE A 382 -15.96 -5.89 -6.71
C PHE A 382 -17.01 -6.87 -7.17
N MET A 383 -16.57 -8.04 -7.65
CA MET A 383 -17.47 -9.10 -8.07
C MET A 383 -16.78 -10.47 -7.95
N GLN A 384 -17.56 -11.51 -8.04
CA GLN A 384 -17.05 -12.87 -8.16
C GLN A 384 -16.92 -13.27 -9.62
N SER A 385 -15.81 -13.93 -9.96
CA SER A 385 -15.58 -14.46 -11.33
C SER A 385 -16.53 -15.59 -11.72
N SER A 386 -17.20 -16.20 -10.74
CA SER A 386 -18.15 -17.31 -10.93
C SER A 386 -19.23 -17.30 -9.86
N LYS A 387 -20.47 -17.58 -10.24
CA LYS A 387 -21.60 -17.72 -9.31
C LYS A 387 -21.46 -18.90 -8.33
N GLN A 388 -20.64 -19.90 -8.68
CA GLN A 388 -20.36 -21.06 -7.83
C GLN A 388 -19.26 -20.80 -6.80
N ARG A 389 -18.54 -19.66 -6.93
CA ARG A 389 -17.49 -19.31 -5.99
C ARG A 389 -18.08 -18.99 -4.63
N GLN A 390 -17.46 -19.53 -3.59
CA GLN A 390 -17.70 -19.13 -2.19
C GLN A 390 -16.51 -18.30 -1.70
N GLY A 391 -16.74 -17.42 -0.73
CA GLY A 391 -15.71 -16.56 -0.17
C GLY A 391 -15.87 -15.09 -0.58
N ALA A 392 -14.88 -14.28 -0.26
CA ALA A 392 -14.84 -12.87 -0.66
C ALA A 392 -14.70 -12.73 -2.19
N PRO A 393 -15.10 -11.59 -2.78
CA PRO A 393 -14.90 -11.30 -4.20
C PRO A 393 -13.46 -11.52 -4.64
N ASP A 394 -13.27 -12.06 -5.83
CA ASP A 394 -11.97 -12.34 -6.41
C ASP A 394 -11.61 -11.41 -7.58
N LEU A 395 -12.54 -10.60 -8.03
CA LEU A 395 -12.32 -9.57 -9.04
C LEU A 395 -12.61 -8.18 -8.50
N ASN A 396 -11.75 -7.24 -8.86
CA ASN A 396 -11.92 -5.80 -8.70
C ASN A 396 -11.82 -5.15 -10.08
N LEU A 397 -12.83 -4.37 -10.47
CA LEU A 397 -12.79 -3.58 -11.70
C LEU A 397 -12.59 -2.12 -11.35
N VAL A 398 -11.54 -1.51 -11.89
CA VAL A 398 -11.15 -0.14 -11.56
C VAL A 398 -11.03 0.73 -12.80
N GLN A 399 -11.66 1.89 -12.76
CA GLN A 399 -11.49 2.92 -13.78
C GLN A 399 -10.23 3.73 -13.49
N ILE A 400 -9.42 3.97 -14.52
CA ILE A 400 -8.18 4.76 -14.43
C ILE A 400 -8.17 5.77 -15.61
N GLU A 401 -7.95 7.04 -15.29
CA GLU A 401 -7.98 8.16 -16.24
C GLU A 401 -6.71 8.31 -17.08
N LEU A 402 -5.87 7.29 -17.07
CA LEU A 402 -4.63 7.23 -17.81
C LEU A 402 -4.66 6.04 -18.78
N PRO A 403 -3.86 6.05 -19.84
CA PRO A 403 -3.66 4.88 -20.72
C PRO A 403 -2.85 3.79 -19.99
N TYR A 404 -3.41 3.28 -18.88
CA TYR A 404 -2.74 2.29 -18.05
C TYR A 404 -2.63 0.95 -18.76
N ALA A 405 -1.41 0.62 -19.17
CA ALA A 405 -1.11 -0.60 -19.92
C ALA A 405 0.26 -1.14 -19.53
N SER A 406 0.43 -2.47 -19.59
CA SER A 406 1.76 -3.07 -19.56
C SER A 406 2.59 -2.57 -20.77
N GLU A 407 3.91 -2.60 -20.65
CA GLU A 407 4.81 -2.22 -21.76
C GLU A 407 4.49 -2.98 -23.06
N VAL A 408 4.19 -4.28 -22.96
CA VAL A 408 3.85 -5.13 -24.11
C VAL A 408 2.56 -4.67 -24.77
N ILE A 409 1.52 -4.40 -23.98
CA ILE A 409 0.22 -3.92 -24.50
C ILE A 409 0.37 -2.51 -25.07
N ALA A 410 1.06 -1.61 -24.38
CA ALA A 410 1.29 -0.26 -24.86
C ALA A 410 2.03 -0.26 -26.23
N LYS A 411 3.04 -1.11 -26.38
CA LYS A 411 3.75 -1.25 -27.66
C LYS A 411 2.89 -1.86 -28.76
N SER A 412 2.02 -2.83 -28.43
CA SER A 412 1.20 -3.54 -29.42
C SER A 412 0.04 -2.72 -29.94
N TYR A 413 -0.57 -1.89 -29.08
CA TYR A 413 -1.80 -1.16 -29.40
C TYR A 413 -1.58 0.36 -29.55
N SER A 414 -0.45 0.90 -29.14
CA SER A 414 -0.07 2.32 -29.25
C SER A 414 -1.20 3.27 -28.82
N PRO A 415 -1.68 3.19 -27.55
CA PRO A 415 -2.81 3.98 -27.10
C PRO A 415 -2.50 5.48 -27.20
N PRO A 416 -3.44 6.30 -27.72
CA PRO A 416 -3.35 7.74 -27.65
C PRO A 416 -3.20 8.26 -26.21
N GLY A 417 -2.54 9.40 -26.04
CA GLY A 417 -2.30 9.98 -24.71
C GLY A 417 -3.58 10.37 -23.94
N ASN A 418 -4.69 10.59 -24.64
CA ASN A 418 -6.03 10.83 -24.08
C ASN A 418 -6.83 9.54 -23.87
N SER A 419 -6.19 8.39 -23.82
CA SER A 419 -6.86 7.13 -23.51
C SER A 419 -7.03 6.96 -21.99
N TRP A 420 -8.06 6.21 -21.63
CA TRP A 420 -8.33 5.78 -20.27
C TRP A 420 -8.47 4.25 -20.23
N ALA A 421 -8.45 3.66 -19.04
CA ALA A 421 -8.47 2.22 -18.82
C ALA A 421 -9.61 1.78 -17.90
N LEU A 422 -10.18 0.60 -18.18
CA LEU A 422 -10.82 -0.25 -17.17
C LEU A 422 -9.92 -1.45 -16.93
N CYS A 423 -9.43 -1.56 -15.72
CA CYS A 423 -8.50 -2.62 -15.35
C CYS A 423 -9.23 -3.72 -14.57
N ALA A 424 -9.08 -4.95 -15.01
CA ALA A 424 -9.50 -6.12 -14.26
C ALA A 424 -8.40 -6.51 -13.26
N GLY A 425 -8.67 -6.42 -11.97
CA GLY A 425 -7.80 -6.85 -10.89
C GLY A 425 -8.24 -8.21 -10.35
N LEU A 426 -7.34 -9.19 -10.33
CA LEU A 426 -7.54 -10.44 -9.60
C LEU A 426 -7.12 -10.21 -8.15
N VAL A 427 -8.10 -10.20 -7.23
CA VAL A 427 -7.88 -9.82 -5.82
C VAL A 427 -7.91 -10.99 -4.84
N GLN A 428 -8.10 -12.21 -5.31
CA GLN A 428 -7.94 -13.45 -4.56
C GLN A 428 -7.18 -14.48 -5.40
N PRO A 429 -5.90 -14.21 -5.76
CA PRO A 429 -5.12 -15.13 -6.59
C PRO A 429 -4.87 -16.45 -5.86
N LYS A 430 -4.87 -17.54 -6.62
CA LYS A 430 -4.42 -18.87 -6.15
C LYS A 430 -2.91 -19.05 -6.32
N SER A 431 -2.31 -18.34 -7.24
CA SER A 431 -0.87 -18.32 -7.46
C SER A 431 -0.14 -17.86 -6.19
N ARG A 432 0.99 -18.52 -5.88
CA ARG A 432 1.82 -18.19 -4.72
C ARG A 432 3.27 -18.08 -5.16
N GLY A 433 3.93 -17.06 -4.65
CA GLY A 433 5.34 -16.78 -4.86
C GLY A 433 6.17 -16.93 -3.60
N GLN A 434 7.38 -16.41 -3.65
CA GLN A 434 8.30 -16.38 -2.52
C GLN A 434 9.32 -15.25 -2.65
N ILE A 435 9.85 -14.84 -1.50
CA ILE A 435 11.03 -13.98 -1.37
C ILE A 435 12.21 -14.85 -0.95
N ALA A 436 13.35 -14.67 -1.61
CA ALA A 436 14.60 -15.34 -1.29
C ALA A 436 15.76 -14.34 -1.19
N LEU A 437 16.85 -14.73 -0.57
CA LEU A 437 18.05 -13.90 -0.51
C LEU A 437 18.79 -13.93 -1.86
N ARG A 438 19.32 -12.79 -2.29
CA ARG A 438 20.30 -12.71 -3.38
C ARG A 438 21.71 -12.90 -2.86
N SER A 439 21.97 -12.44 -1.66
CA SER A 439 23.26 -12.57 -0.96
C SER A 439 23.09 -12.34 0.56
N ASN A 440 24.17 -12.37 1.30
CA ASN A 440 24.20 -12.04 2.74
C ASN A 440 24.42 -10.54 3.01
N LYS A 441 24.43 -9.68 1.98
CA LYS A 441 24.60 -8.23 2.12
C LYS A 441 23.24 -7.56 2.28
N SER A 442 23.08 -6.74 3.31
CA SER A 442 21.82 -6.05 3.62
C SER A 442 21.42 -5.05 2.54
N GLY A 443 22.38 -4.45 1.83
CA GLY A 443 22.13 -3.51 0.74
C GLY A 443 21.60 -4.14 -0.56
N ASP A 444 21.77 -5.45 -0.76
CA ASP A 444 21.29 -6.11 -1.97
C ASP A 444 19.78 -6.30 -1.92
N LYS A 445 19.11 -6.07 -3.08
CA LYS A 445 17.67 -6.37 -3.21
C LYS A 445 17.45 -7.88 -3.14
N PRO A 446 16.39 -8.37 -2.49
CA PRO A 446 16.06 -9.79 -2.48
C PRO A 446 15.64 -10.28 -3.88
N VAL A 447 15.54 -11.58 -4.03
CA VAL A 447 14.98 -12.25 -5.20
C VAL A 447 13.47 -12.36 -4.97
N VAL A 448 12.67 -11.82 -5.90
CA VAL A 448 11.21 -11.86 -5.86
C VAL A 448 10.71 -12.85 -6.91
N HIS A 449 10.26 -14.01 -6.48
CA HIS A 449 9.55 -14.95 -7.33
C HIS A 449 8.05 -14.70 -7.17
N ALA A 450 7.51 -13.75 -7.93
CA ALA A 450 6.09 -13.39 -7.82
C ALA A 450 5.15 -14.51 -8.26
N ASN A 451 5.58 -15.31 -9.25
CA ASN A 451 4.88 -16.49 -9.76
C ASN A 451 3.43 -16.21 -10.22
N PHE A 452 3.17 -14.98 -10.70
CA PHE A 452 1.85 -14.55 -11.18
C PHE A 452 1.30 -15.47 -12.26
N LEU A 453 -0.01 -15.74 -12.20
CA LEU A 453 -0.73 -16.58 -13.19
C LEU A 453 -0.18 -18.00 -13.33
N SER A 454 0.50 -18.53 -12.31
CA SER A 454 0.95 -19.94 -12.29
C SER A 454 -0.21 -20.92 -12.11
N HIS A 455 -1.35 -20.45 -11.59
CA HIS A 455 -2.57 -21.23 -11.45
C HIS A 455 -3.57 -20.86 -12.56
N GLU A 456 -4.10 -21.87 -13.25
CA GLU A 456 -5.01 -21.67 -14.39
C GLU A 456 -6.33 -20.97 -14.03
N ASP A 457 -6.81 -21.15 -12.80
CA ASP A 457 -8.04 -20.47 -12.37
C ASP A 457 -7.86 -18.96 -12.27
N ASP A 458 -6.64 -18.47 -12.02
CA ASP A 458 -6.32 -17.05 -12.04
C ASP A 458 -6.49 -16.44 -13.43
N VAL A 459 -6.06 -17.20 -14.46
CA VAL A 459 -6.24 -16.81 -15.87
C VAL A 459 -7.73 -16.81 -16.25
N LYS A 460 -8.48 -17.84 -15.81
CA LYS A 460 -9.94 -17.93 -16.07
C LYS A 460 -10.70 -16.78 -15.40
N ALA A 461 -10.37 -16.43 -14.16
CA ALA A 461 -10.98 -15.33 -13.45
C ALA A 461 -10.72 -13.99 -14.14
N LEU A 462 -9.46 -13.71 -14.53
CA LEU A 462 -9.14 -12.49 -15.28
C LEU A 462 -9.84 -12.41 -16.64
N ALA A 463 -10.05 -13.55 -17.33
CA ALA A 463 -10.81 -13.55 -18.57
C ALA A 463 -12.24 -13.03 -18.36
N VAL A 464 -12.91 -13.44 -17.29
CA VAL A 464 -14.24 -12.92 -16.91
C VAL A 464 -14.17 -11.41 -16.61
N GLY A 465 -13.16 -10.97 -15.86
CA GLY A 465 -12.97 -9.55 -15.55
C GLY A 465 -12.74 -8.68 -16.79
N ILE A 466 -11.94 -9.16 -17.76
CA ILE A 466 -11.68 -8.47 -19.03
C ILE A 466 -12.95 -8.33 -19.87
N GLU A 467 -13.74 -9.41 -20.00
CA GLU A 467 -15.01 -9.34 -20.73
C GLU A 467 -15.98 -8.34 -20.04
N MET A 468 -16.06 -8.36 -18.71
CA MET A 468 -16.88 -7.39 -17.98
C MET A 468 -16.38 -5.95 -18.15
N CYS A 469 -15.06 -5.70 -18.14
CA CYS A 469 -14.51 -4.39 -18.46
C CYS A 469 -14.95 -3.91 -19.86
N ARG A 470 -14.94 -4.82 -20.84
CA ARG A 470 -15.39 -4.50 -22.21
C ARG A 470 -16.89 -4.25 -22.29
N ASP A 471 -17.69 -5.04 -21.59
CA ASP A 471 -19.15 -4.83 -21.54
C ASP A 471 -19.48 -3.47 -20.94
N ILE A 472 -18.80 -3.07 -19.85
CA ILE A 472 -18.94 -1.74 -19.24
C ILE A 472 -18.47 -0.65 -20.20
N GLY A 473 -17.23 -0.73 -20.69
CA GLY A 473 -16.59 0.32 -21.49
C GLY A 473 -17.26 0.55 -22.87
N ASN A 474 -17.91 -0.47 -23.43
CA ASN A 474 -18.61 -0.39 -24.70
C ASN A 474 -20.13 -0.18 -24.55
N SER A 475 -20.63 -0.01 -23.32
CA SER A 475 -22.06 0.17 -23.03
C SER A 475 -22.60 1.52 -23.50
N VAL A 476 -23.92 1.64 -23.56
CA VAL A 476 -24.62 2.88 -24.01
C VAL A 476 -24.22 4.10 -23.15
N PRO A 477 -24.20 4.04 -21.80
CA PRO A 477 -23.82 5.20 -20.99
C PRO A 477 -22.39 5.70 -21.25
N MET A 478 -21.48 4.83 -21.69
CA MET A 478 -20.08 5.20 -21.95
C MET A 478 -19.87 5.87 -23.32
N ARG A 479 -20.82 5.78 -24.25
CA ARG A 479 -20.65 6.26 -25.65
C ARG A 479 -20.27 7.74 -25.75
N ALA A 480 -20.75 8.59 -24.85
CA ALA A 480 -20.41 10.02 -24.85
C ALA A 480 -18.92 10.27 -24.54
N HIS A 481 -18.26 9.32 -23.86
CA HIS A 481 -16.88 9.42 -23.40
C HIS A 481 -15.89 8.59 -24.23
N VAL A 482 -16.39 7.78 -25.17
CA VAL A 482 -15.61 6.82 -25.94
C VAL A 482 -15.63 7.17 -27.43
N LYS A 483 -14.45 7.44 -27.99
CA LYS A 483 -14.27 7.56 -29.44
C LYS A 483 -14.12 6.18 -30.10
N ARG A 484 -13.35 5.30 -29.48
CA ARG A 484 -13.18 3.90 -29.91
C ARG A 484 -12.55 3.06 -28.80
N GLU A 485 -12.78 1.75 -28.83
CA GLU A 485 -11.97 0.79 -28.09
C GLU A 485 -10.58 0.68 -28.75
N VAL A 486 -9.51 0.88 -27.97
CA VAL A 486 -8.11 0.81 -28.42
C VAL A 486 -7.58 -0.61 -28.25
N ALA A 487 -7.79 -1.21 -27.06
CA ALA A 487 -7.35 -2.55 -26.73
C ALA A 487 -8.41 -3.27 -25.86
N PRO A 488 -8.69 -4.54 -26.13
CA PRO A 488 -8.16 -5.37 -27.23
C PRO A 488 -8.78 -5.06 -28.61
N ALA A 489 -9.77 -4.16 -28.72
CA ALA A 489 -10.47 -3.71 -29.93
C ALA A 489 -11.24 -4.82 -30.69
N LYS A 490 -11.20 -6.06 -30.21
CA LYS A 490 -11.97 -7.21 -30.71
C LYS A 490 -12.23 -8.20 -29.60
N LYS A 491 -13.21 -9.08 -29.77
CA LYS A 491 -13.40 -10.21 -28.88
C LYS A 491 -12.23 -11.18 -28.99
N LEU A 492 -11.64 -11.55 -27.83
CA LEU A 492 -10.57 -12.54 -27.75
C LEU A 492 -11.12 -13.87 -27.27
N VAL A 493 -10.56 -15.00 -27.77
CA VAL A 493 -10.95 -16.35 -27.37
C VAL A 493 -9.73 -17.26 -27.24
N GLY A 494 -9.84 -18.28 -26.40
CA GLY A 494 -8.81 -19.33 -26.27
C GLY A 494 -7.40 -18.76 -26.02
N LYS A 495 -6.45 -19.13 -26.87
CA LYS A 495 -5.06 -18.71 -26.76
C LYS A 495 -4.87 -17.19 -26.85
N GLU A 496 -5.64 -16.49 -27.70
CA GLU A 496 -5.52 -15.02 -27.80
C GLU A 496 -5.89 -14.33 -26.48
N MET A 497 -6.94 -14.79 -25.80
CA MET A 497 -7.33 -14.29 -24.49
C MET A 497 -6.22 -14.58 -23.45
N ALA A 498 -5.72 -15.80 -23.40
CA ALA A 498 -4.67 -16.18 -22.46
C ALA A 498 -3.37 -15.38 -22.68
N ASP A 499 -2.97 -15.15 -23.93
CA ASP A 499 -1.79 -14.34 -24.26
C ASP A 499 -2.01 -12.86 -23.89
N PHE A 500 -3.20 -12.31 -24.13
CA PHE A 500 -3.56 -10.95 -23.75
C PHE A 500 -3.50 -10.77 -22.23
N ILE A 501 -4.06 -11.73 -21.47
CA ILE A 501 -3.99 -11.74 -20.00
C ILE A 501 -2.53 -11.77 -19.54
N ARG A 502 -1.72 -12.72 -20.05
CA ARG A 502 -0.32 -12.87 -19.64
C ARG A 502 0.54 -11.67 -20.02
N ASN A 503 0.25 -11.02 -21.14
CA ASN A 503 0.94 -9.81 -21.59
C ASN A 503 0.50 -8.56 -20.80
N GLY A 504 -0.76 -8.48 -20.39
CA GLY A 504 -1.32 -7.35 -19.65
C GLY A 504 -1.15 -7.43 -18.14
N ALA A 505 -0.78 -8.59 -17.58
CA ALA A 505 -0.61 -8.76 -16.14
C ALA A 505 0.50 -7.86 -15.58
N THR A 506 0.17 -7.13 -14.50
CA THR A 506 1.08 -6.28 -13.72
C THR A 506 0.81 -6.50 -12.23
N THR A 507 1.69 -5.99 -11.36
CA THR A 507 1.39 -5.84 -9.94
C THR A 507 0.20 -4.89 -9.74
N TYR A 508 -0.50 -5.02 -8.59
CA TYR A 508 -1.41 -4.01 -8.08
C TYR A 508 -0.82 -3.30 -6.84
N PHE A 509 0.48 -3.55 -6.57
CA PHE A 509 1.24 -2.96 -5.47
C PHE A 509 0.71 -3.36 -4.08
N HIS A 510 0.25 -4.62 -3.92
CA HIS A 510 -0.39 -5.13 -2.71
C HIS A 510 0.33 -6.34 -2.13
N GLU A 511 1.65 -6.38 -2.25
CA GLU A 511 2.52 -7.47 -1.82
C GLU A 511 2.26 -7.84 -0.34
N SER A 512 2.10 -9.14 -0.06
CA SER A 512 1.67 -9.62 1.24
C SER A 512 2.02 -11.09 1.50
N GLY A 513 1.80 -11.56 2.74
CA GLY A 513 1.71 -12.98 3.09
C GLY A 513 3.02 -13.69 3.41
N THR A 514 4.16 -13.06 3.29
CA THR A 514 5.50 -13.68 3.33
C THR A 514 6.00 -14.05 4.74
N CYS A 515 5.27 -13.67 5.78
CA CYS A 515 5.50 -14.03 7.17
C CYS A 515 4.14 -14.32 7.84
N ARG A 516 3.34 -15.18 7.21
CA ARG A 516 1.92 -15.38 7.54
C ARG A 516 1.67 -15.68 9.01
N MET A 517 0.61 -15.12 9.56
CA MET A 517 0.11 -15.48 10.88
C MET A 517 -0.71 -16.77 10.82
N GLY A 518 -0.79 -17.47 11.95
CA GLY A 518 -1.60 -18.67 12.09
C GLY A 518 -1.40 -19.37 13.42
N LYS A 519 -2.19 -20.42 13.66
CA LYS A 519 -2.10 -21.30 14.83
C LYS A 519 -1.38 -22.63 14.55
N ASP A 520 -1.01 -22.87 13.30
CA ASP A 520 -0.31 -24.07 12.86
C ASP A 520 1.22 -23.93 13.00
N ASP A 521 1.93 -25.05 13.02
CA ASP A 521 3.37 -25.13 13.24
C ASP A 521 4.21 -24.46 12.13
N ARG A 522 3.59 -24.14 11.00
CA ARG A 522 4.21 -23.47 9.85
C ARG A 522 4.00 -21.96 9.86
N ALA A 523 3.20 -21.42 10.78
CA ALA A 523 3.01 -19.98 10.89
C ALA A 523 4.31 -19.29 11.33
N VAL A 524 4.64 -18.16 10.70
CA VAL A 524 5.81 -17.36 11.08
C VAL A 524 5.52 -16.55 12.34
N VAL A 525 4.29 -16.04 12.48
CA VAL A 525 3.83 -15.34 13.67
C VAL A 525 2.53 -15.94 14.21
N ASP A 526 2.33 -15.82 15.52
CA ASP A 526 1.06 -16.17 16.19
C ASP A 526 0.00 -15.06 16.01
N SER A 527 -1.19 -15.26 16.60
CA SER A 527 -2.29 -14.28 16.54
C SER A 527 -2.00 -12.97 17.29
N LYS A 528 -0.99 -12.97 18.16
CA LYS A 528 -0.48 -11.78 18.86
C LYS A 528 0.73 -11.17 18.13
N LEU A 529 0.97 -11.61 16.88
CA LEU A 529 2.03 -11.12 15.99
C LEU A 529 3.46 -11.37 16.49
N ARG A 530 3.66 -12.26 17.46
CA ARG A 530 4.97 -12.67 17.96
C ARG A 530 5.59 -13.65 16.96
N VAL A 531 6.87 -13.45 16.65
CA VAL A 531 7.62 -14.41 15.80
C VAL A 531 7.83 -15.71 16.58
N ASN A 532 7.28 -16.79 16.03
CA ASN A 532 7.34 -18.11 16.69
C ASN A 532 8.79 -18.51 16.98
N GLY A 533 9.08 -18.89 18.23
CA GLY A 533 10.39 -19.33 18.67
C GLY A 533 11.43 -18.22 18.91
N ILE A 534 11.13 -16.96 18.63
CA ILE A 534 12.00 -15.81 18.88
C ILE A 534 11.35 -14.87 19.90
N LYS A 535 12.09 -14.54 20.95
CA LYS A 535 11.63 -13.63 22.00
C LYS A 535 11.85 -12.17 21.60
N ARG A 536 10.98 -11.27 22.06
CA ARG A 536 11.09 -9.80 21.91
C ARG A 536 11.07 -9.33 20.44
N LEU A 537 10.37 -10.09 19.58
CA LEU A 537 10.22 -9.79 18.16
C LEU A 537 8.79 -9.99 17.69
N ARG A 538 8.23 -8.94 17.08
CA ARG A 538 6.93 -8.99 16.41
C ARG A 538 7.00 -8.49 14.98
N ILE A 539 6.00 -8.86 14.18
CA ILE A 539 5.82 -8.37 12.82
C ILE A 539 4.46 -7.72 12.70
N ALA A 540 4.42 -6.51 12.16
CA ALA A 540 3.18 -5.77 11.93
C ALA A 540 3.23 -5.01 10.61
N ASP A 541 3.04 -5.72 9.52
CA ASP A 541 2.85 -5.20 8.16
C ASP A 541 2.10 -6.23 7.30
N SER A 542 1.99 -6.00 5.99
CA SER A 542 1.26 -6.89 5.07
C SER A 542 1.83 -8.31 4.99
N SER A 543 3.06 -8.55 5.45
CA SER A 543 3.67 -9.89 5.42
C SER A 543 2.92 -10.90 6.29
N ILE A 544 2.20 -10.43 7.33
CA ILE A 544 1.50 -11.33 8.26
C ILE A 544 0.20 -11.92 7.70
N MET A 545 -0.33 -11.39 6.62
CA MET A 545 -1.61 -11.82 6.06
C MET A 545 -1.55 -13.30 5.66
N PRO A 546 -2.40 -14.19 6.22
CA PRO A 546 -2.43 -15.60 5.82
C PRO A 546 -2.90 -15.73 4.37
N GLN A 547 -3.94 -14.98 4.05
CA GLN A 547 -4.47 -14.72 2.72
C GLN A 547 -4.64 -13.22 2.55
N ILE A 548 -4.26 -12.70 1.38
CA ILE A 548 -4.46 -11.31 1.02
C ILE A 548 -5.96 -10.97 1.04
N VAL A 549 -6.31 -9.80 1.57
CA VAL A 549 -7.69 -9.30 1.54
C VAL A 549 -8.10 -8.92 0.12
N SER A 550 -9.39 -8.92 -0.19
CA SER A 550 -9.88 -8.64 -1.56
C SER A 550 -9.86 -7.16 -1.98
N VAL A 551 -9.18 -6.30 -1.23
CA VAL A 551 -9.14 -4.85 -1.45
C VAL A 551 -7.71 -4.33 -1.40
N ALA A 552 -7.49 -3.08 -1.80
CA ALA A 552 -6.21 -2.38 -1.59
C ALA A 552 -5.75 -2.49 -0.14
N THR A 553 -4.49 -2.89 0.06
CA THR A 553 -4.00 -3.37 1.38
C THR A 553 -3.71 -2.27 2.40
N MET A 554 -3.67 -0.99 2.01
CA MET A 554 -3.27 0.12 2.90
C MET A 554 -4.13 0.20 4.17
N ALA A 555 -5.46 0.22 4.06
CA ALA A 555 -6.36 0.30 5.22
C ALA A 555 -6.19 -0.92 6.15
N THR A 556 -5.94 -2.09 5.59
CA THR A 556 -5.65 -3.31 6.34
C THR A 556 -4.29 -3.24 7.05
N CYS A 557 -3.26 -2.65 6.43
CA CYS A 557 -1.97 -2.41 7.09
C CYS A 557 -2.13 -1.46 8.29
N VAL A 558 -2.98 -0.43 8.18
CA VAL A 558 -3.29 0.45 9.33
C VAL A 558 -4.04 -0.32 10.43
N LEU A 559 -5.01 -1.17 10.07
CA LEU A 559 -5.68 -2.07 11.01
C LEU A 559 -4.67 -2.97 11.76
N ILE A 560 -3.71 -3.55 11.05
CA ILE A 560 -2.64 -4.38 11.66
C ILE A 560 -1.82 -3.54 12.66
N GLY A 561 -1.50 -2.29 12.31
CA GLY A 561 -0.78 -1.38 13.21
C GLY A 561 -1.58 -1.00 14.46
N GLU A 562 -2.86 -0.68 14.31
CA GLU A 562 -3.78 -0.40 15.43
C GLU A 562 -3.93 -1.63 16.34
N ARG A 563 -4.11 -2.81 15.74
CA ARG A 563 -4.22 -4.07 16.47
C ARG A 563 -2.94 -4.43 17.23
N MET A 564 -1.75 -4.21 16.62
CA MET A 564 -0.47 -4.34 17.31
C MET A 564 -0.42 -3.47 18.56
N ALA A 565 -0.82 -2.22 18.45
CA ALA A 565 -0.80 -1.31 19.60
C ALA A 565 -1.79 -1.72 20.70
N GLU A 566 -2.97 -2.26 20.34
CA GLU A 566 -3.91 -2.84 21.32
C GLU A 566 -3.27 -4.02 22.06
N ILE A 567 -2.63 -4.94 21.33
CA ILE A 567 -1.97 -6.12 21.91
C ILE A 567 -0.87 -5.68 22.89
N LEU A 568 0.01 -4.76 22.47
CA LEU A 568 1.10 -4.28 23.33
C LEU A 568 0.60 -3.58 24.60
N LYS A 569 -0.49 -2.82 24.50
CA LYS A 569 -1.09 -2.17 25.68
C LYS A 569 -1.76 -3.15 26.63
N ALA A 570 -2.31 -4.25 26.12
CA ALA A 570 -2.93 -5.27 26.94
C ALA A 570 -1.91 -6.17 27.66
N GLU A 571 -0.67 -6.25 27.15
CA GLU A 571 0.42 -7.05 27.71
C GLU A 571 1.40 -6.21 28.58
N ALA A 572 1.27 -4.88 28.60
CA ALA A 572 2.11 -3.97 29.39
C ALA A 572 1.68 -3.89 30.85
#